data_52e550168bf51e166ae09aa6027f8017
#
_entry.id   52e550168bf51e166ae09aa6027f8017
#
_cell.length_a   1.000
_cell.length_b   1.000
_cell.length_c   1.000
_cell.angle_alpha   90.00
_cell.angle_beta   90.00
_cell.angle_gamma   90.00
#
_symmetry.space_group_name_H-M   'P 1'
#
loop_
_entity.id
_entity.type
_entity.pdbx_description
1 polymer ?
#
loop_
_entity_poly.entity_id
_entity_poly.type
_entity_poly.pdbx_seq_one_letter_code
_entity_poly.pdbx_strand_id
1 'polypeptide(L)'
;MQNECLKKAIFLDAEYSPVPGIINPQTHQIYRNPKLGIKSNQLGSIPPGCLRLQMVYVGICGTDIHVSTADPMTQYVQSSAPAYLHEGGRILGHEGVGKILGVASDVMNFIEGQLVAFESIWSCGHCESCRKGRFNQCCNAKLLGMEIDGIFGDIVDLPASLAFDVTEFQNSSGGLIASACLEPAGAAYLACLNAKLQPGERVVVLGGGPIGLLTAMLCKLAFGASKVCLVEPLDFRRQFASEWADVCFTEDEFLCDSSEFDVLIDAAGAMDLVAAAIIKMSSGARVGLLARNGRGLMLDKVDLLITRNISIFGSRGHLGGLYEQLSRLYLSGQFPMHRIITKVINGLDELLEHIVDPQVVTQQNCKVICRITE
;
A
#
# COMPACT_ATOMS: atom_id res chain seq x y z
N MET A 1 -20.83 -5.66 38.18
CA MET A 1 -19.74 -6.20 37.35
C MET A 1 -19.68 -5.31 36.09
N GLN A 2 -18.69 -4.43 36.03
CA GLN A 2 -18.43 -3.68 34.78
C GLN A 2 -18.09 -4.73 33.72
N ASN A 3 -18.87 -4.82 32.66
CA ASN A 3 -18.48 -5.59 31.47
C ASN A 3 -17.14 -5.00 30.98
N GLU A 4 -16.04 -5.69 31.30
CA GLU A 4 -14.73 -5.33 30.74
C GLU A 4 -14.84 -5.44 29.22
N CYS A 5 -14.85 -4.30 28.56
CA CYS A 5 -14.91 -4.27 27.10
C CYS A 5 -13.53 -4.71 26.58
N LEU A 6 -13.46 -5.89 25.99
CA LEU A 6 -12.26 -6.45 25.36
C LEU A 6 -12.21 -6.03 23.89
N LYS A 7 -11.03 -5.69 23.41
CA LYS A 7 -10.73 -5.51 21.97
C LYS A 7 -9.90 -6.68 21.48
N LYS A 8 -10.18 -7.15 20.26
CA LYS A 8 -9.43 -8.22 19.59
C LYS A 8 -8.66 -7.65 18.42
N ALA A 9 -7.44 -8.14 18.23
CA ALA A 9 -6.62 -7.73 17.07
C ALA A 9 -5.66 -8.86 16.65
N ILE A 10 -5.24 -8.82 15.38
CA ILE A 10 -4.20 -9.70 14.85
C ILE A 10 -2.84 -9.09 15.15
N PHE A 11 -2.05 -9.82 15.93
CA PHE A 11 -0.70 -9.46 16.31
C PHE A 11 0.31 -10.31 15.54
N LEU A 12 1.34 -9.65 15.05
CA LEU A 12 2.56 -10.27 14.56
C LEU A 12 3.69 -10.01 15.57
N ASP A 13 4.31 -11.08 16.02
CA ASP A 13 5.51 -11.06 16.86
C ASP A 13 6.65 -11.78 16.13
N ALA A 14 7.89 -11.35 16.29
CA ALA A 14 9.03 -11.97 15.64
C ALA A 14 10.30 -11.83 16.51
N GLU A 15 11.17 -12.84 16.40
CA GLU A 15 12.45 -12.88 17.10
C GLU A 15 13.40 -11.82 16.54
N TYR A 16 13.93 -10.95 17.42
CA TYR A 16 14.96 -9.98 17.06
C TYR A 16 16.32 -10.65 16.95
N SER A 17 16.82 -10.84 15.74
CA SER A 17 18.06 -11.59 15.44
C SER A 17 18.78 -10.94 14.23
N PRO A 18 19.36 -9.73 14.39
CA PRO A 18 20.00 -9.03 13.28
C PRO A 18 21.20 -9.83 12.74
N VAL A 19 21.34 -9.88 11.43
CA VAL A 19 22.46 -10.55 10.75
C VAL A 19 23.76 -9.83 11.10
N PRO A 20 24.76 -10.53 11.66
CA PRO A 20 26.03 -9.92 12.05
C PRO A 20 26.77 -9.28 10.88
N GLY A 21 27.37 -8.11 11.12
CA GLY A 21 28.23 -7.42 10.15
C GLY A 21 27.48 -6.58 9.09
N ILE A 22 26.16 -6.56 9.07
CA ILE A 22 25.39 -5.67 8.19
C ILE A 22 25.17 -4.33 8.88
N ILE A 23 25.59 -3.26 8.22
CA ILE A 23 25.33 -1.88 8.68
C ILE A 23 23.95 -1.45 8.21
N ASN A 24 23.10 -0.98 9.12
CA ASN A 24 21.69 -0.58 8.85
C ASN A 24 20.87 -1.72 8.21
N PRO A 25 20.74 -2.87 8.90
CA PRO A 25 20.02 -4.01 8.35
C PRO A 25 18.55 -3.68 8.11
N GLN A 26 18.00 -4.24 7.04
CA GLN A 26 16.57 -4.13 6.71
C GLN A 26 15.75 -5.18 7.48
N THR A 27 14.45 -5.06 7.51
CA THR A 27 13.54 -5.93 8.28
C THR A 27 13.77 -7.42 8.02
N HIS A 28 13.99 -7.84 6.77
CA HIS A 28 14.32 -9.21 6.39
C HIS A 28 15.75 -9.67 6.80
N GLN A 29 16.51 -8.81 7.44
CA GLN A 29 17.83 -9.09 8.01
C GLN A 29 17.85 -8.93 9.54
N ILE A 30 16.68 -8.63 10.13
CA ILE A 30 16.53 -8.36 11.56
C ILE A 30 15.61 -9.39 12.22
N TYR A 31 14.47 -9.71 11.61
CA TYR A 31 13.40 -10.48 12.26
C TYR A 31 13.27 -11.88 11.67
N ARG A 32 13.19 -12.88 12.59
CA ARG A 32 13.01 -14.30 12.26
C ARG A 32 11.79 -14.88 12.94
N ASN A 33 11.36 -16.05 12.43
CA ASN A 33 10.31 -16.86 13.05
C ASN A 33 9.04 -16.06 13.36
N PRO A 34 8.43 -15.38 12.39
CA PRO A 34 7.21 -14.58 12.63
C PRO A 34 6.08 -15.47 13.15
N LYS A 35 5.35 -14.96 14.14
CA LYS A 35 4.20 -15.65 14.77
C LYS A 35 2.99 -14.73 14.74
N LEU A 36 1.97 -15.15 14.05
CA LEU A 36 0.69 -14.48 13.98
C LEU A 36 -0.31 -15.10 14.96
N GLY A 37 -1.20 -14.27 15.49
CA GLY A 37 -2.30 -14.73 16.31
C GLY A 37 -3.26 -13.61 16.69
N ILE A 38 -4.48 -13.99 17.07
CA ILE A 38 -5.46 -13.05 17.63
C ILE A 38 -5.23 -12.94 19.13
N LYS A 39 -5.04 -11.71 19.62
CA LYS A 39 -4.95 -11.41 21.06
C LYS A 39 -6.12 -10.53 21.47
N SER A 40 -6.59 -10.74 22.71
CA SER A 40 -7.63 -9.91 23.34
C SER A 40 -6.99 -9.07 24.44
N ASN A 41 -7.22 -7.76 24.41
CA ASN A 41 -6.72 -6.82 25.39
C ASN A 41 -7.87 -5.99 25.99
N GLN A 42 -7.70 -5.53 27.22
CA GLN A 42 -8.65 -4.60 27.84
C GLN A 42 -8.64 -3.25 27.14
N LEU A 43 -9.82 -2.66 27.00
CA LEU A 43 -9.99 -1.33 26.44
C LEU A 43 -9.67 -0.29 27.52
N GLY A 44 -8.51 0.38 27.40
CA GLY A 44 -8.10 1.49 28.28
C GLY A 44 -8.74 2.83 27.92
N SER A 45 -8.23 3.92 28.49
CA SER A 45 -8.57 5.28 28.04
C SER A 45 -8.02 5.55 26.64
N ILE A 46 -8.67 6.46 25.89
CA ILE A 46 -8.17 6.88 24.56
C ILE A 46 -6.86 7.67 24.77
N PRO A 47 -5.76 7.29 24.09
CA PRO A 47 -4.51 8.03 24.20
C PRO A 47 -4.65 9.47 23.67
N PRO A 48 -3.88 10.44 24.21
CA PRO A 48 -3.88 11.81 23.69
C PRO A 48 -3.58 11.86 22.18
N GLY A 49 -4.26 12.74 21.47
CA GLY A 49 -4.13 12.90 20.02
C GLY A 49 -4.74 11.78 19.17
N CYS A 50 -5.45 10.82 19.78
CA CYS A 50 -5.98 9.65 19.10
C CYS A 50 -7.51 9.66 18.96
N LEU A 51 -7.97 8.89 17.99
CA LEU A 51 -9.35 8.47 17.79
C LEU A 51 -9.47 7.00 18.18
N ARG A 52 -10.54 6.63 18.87
CA ARG A 52 -10.97 5.24 19.03
C ARG A 52 -11.93 4.87 17.94
N LEU A 53 -11.67 3.76 17.28
CA LEU A 53 -12.36 3.36 16.06
C LEU A 53 -12.89 1.94 16.17
N GLN A 54 -14.12 1.74 15.77
CA GLN A 54 -14.64 0.44 15.38
C GLN A 54 -14.30 0.23 13.91
N MET A 55 -13.50 -0.78 13.60
CA MET A 55 -13.14 -1.06 12.21
C MET A 55 -14.32 -1.66 11.47
N VAL A 56 -14.58 -1.16 10.25
CA VAL A 56 -15.65 -1.63 9.36
C VAL A 56 -15.06 -2.51 8.26
N TYR A 57 -14.11 -1.97 7.50
CA TYR A 57 -13.40 -2.70 6.46
C TYR A 57 -11.90 -2.50 6.58
N VAL A 58 -11.15 -3.57 6.33
CA VAL A 58 -9.68 -3.52 6.22
C VAL A 58 -9.21 -4.25 4.97
N GLY A 59 -8.18 -3.74 4.32
CA GLY A 59 -7.60 -4.32 3.11
C GLY A 59 -6.33 -5.11 3.42
N ILE A 60 -6.15 -6.28 2.81
CA ILE A 60 -4.89 -7.01 2.88
C ILE A 60 -3.93 -6.41 1.86
N CYS A 61 -2.73 -6.03 2.32
CA CYS A 61 -1.62 -5.57 1.50
C CYS A 61 -0.55 -6.66 1.34
N GLY A 62 0.21 -6.61 0.24
CA GLY A 62 1.39 -7.45 0.08
C GLY A 62 2.42 -7.26 1.20
N THR A 63 2.49 -6.08 1.80
CA THR A 63 3.37 -5.78 2.93
C THR A 63 3.01 -6.61 4.17
N ASP A 64 1.72 -6.79 4.47
CA ASP A 64 1.25 -7.61 5.60
C ASP A 64 1.63 -9.09 5.41
N ILE A 65 1.51 -9.58 4.17
CA ILE A 65 1.90 -10.94 3.80
C ILE A 65 3.41 -11.13 3.91
N HIS A 66 4.21 -10.24 3.31
CA HIS A 66 5.65 -10.38 3.28
C HIS A 66 6.30 -10.30 4.67
N VAL A 67 5.75 -9.48 5.58
CA VAL A 67 6.27 -9.38 6.96
C VAL A 67 5.87 -10.58 7.80
N SER A 68 4.78 -11.26 7.45
CA SER A 68 4.24 -12.43 8.15
C SER A 68 4.79 -13.76 7.63
N THR A 69 5.45 -13.74 6.46
CA THR A 69 6.00 -14.94 5.81
C THR A 69 7.50 -15.02 6.04
N ALA A 70 7.98 -16.18 6.51
CA ALA A 70 9.39 -16.47 6.64
C ALA A 70 9.97 -17.08 5.36
N ASP A 71 11.20 -16.76 5.04
CA ASP A 71 11.99 -17.49 4.07
C ASP A 71 12.24 -18.92 4.58
N PRO A 72 11.96 -19.97 3.81
CA PRO A 72 12.03 -21.36 4.29
C PRO A 72 13.44 -21.80 4.75
N MET A 73 14.51 -21.22 4.17
CA MET A 73 15.89 -21.60 4.48
C MET A 73 16.46 -20.79 5.64
N THR A 74 16.24 -19.48 5.65
CA THR A 74 16.87 -18.57 6.61
C THR A 74 15.96 -18.26 7.80
N GLN A 75 14.65 -18.50 7.67
CA GLN A 75 13.60 -18.16 8.64
C GLN A 75 13.43 -16.66 8.88
N TYR A 76 14.14 -15.80 8.14
CA TYR A 76 13.90 -14.37 8.18
C TYR A 76 12.60 -14.01 7.44
N VAL A 77 11.92 -12.96 7.92
CA VAL A 77 10.72 -12.41 7.23
C VAL A 77 11.10 -11.93 5.82
N GLN A 78 10.15 -11.96 4.89
CA GLN A 78 10.43 -11.59 3.49
C GLN A 78 10.33 -10.07 3.23
N SER A 79 9.84 -9.28 4.20
CA SER A 79 9.64 -7.84 4.03
C SER A 79 10.94 -7.05 4.20
N SER A 80 11.21 -6.13 3.28
CA SER A 80 12.24 -5.09 3.42
C SER A 80 11.70 -3.76 3.96
N ALA A 81 10.38 -3.65 4.18
CA ALA A 81 9.76 -2.45 4.75
C ALA A 81 10.17 -2.30 6.23
N PRO A 82 10.46 -1.06 6.70
CA PRO A 82 10.76 -0.85 8.12
C PRO A 82 9.65 -1.38 9.02
N ALA A 83 10.02 -2.12 10.06
CA ALA A 83 9.09 -2.68 11.03
C ALA A 83 9.71 -2.78 12.42
N TYR A 84 8.85 -2.82 13.44
CA TYR A 84 9.22 -3.07 14.83
C TYR A 84 8.33 -4.18 15.39
N LEU A 85 8.85 -5.43 15.41
CA LEU A 85 8.07 -6.65 15.62
C LEU A 85 8.39 -7.39 16.91
N HIS A 86 9.28 -6.85 17.77
CA HIS A 86 9.65 -7.46 19.05
C HIS A 86 8.99 -6.72 20.23
N GLU A 87 9.15 -7.23 21.47
CA GLU A 87 8.62 -6.63 22.70
C GLU A 87 7.07 -6.50 22.69
N GLY A 88 6.38 -7.63 22.45
CA GLY A 88 4.92 -7.71 22.50
C GLY A 88 4.25 -7.73 21.14
N GLY A 89 5.02 -7.56 20.09
CA GLY A 89 4.52 -7.63 18.70
C GLY A 89 3.86 -6.35 18.22
N ARG A 90 3.20 -6.45 17.05
CA ARG A 90 2.56 -5.33 16.38
C ARG A 90 1.18 -5.74 15.87
N ILE A 91 0.17 -4.91 16.04
CA ILE A 91 -1.10 -5.04 15.32
C ILE A 91 -0.81 -4.70 13.86
N LEU A 92 -1.14 -5.62 12.93
CA LEU A 92 -0.93 -5.42 11.49
C LEU A 92 -2.01 -4.53 10.87
N GLY A 93 -1.85 -4.26 9.56
CA GLY A 93 -2.82 -3.59 8.69
C GLY A 93 -2.67 -2.07 8.64
N HIS A 94 -2.87 -1.51 7.44
CA HIS A 94 -2.71 -0.08 7.18
C HIS A 94 -3.67 0.47 6.10
N GLU A 95 -4.55 -0.36 5.56
CA GLU A 95 -5.55 0.01 4.56
C GLU A 95 -6.94 -0.29 5.09
N GLY A 96 -7.79 0.71 5.29
CA GLY A 96 -9.13 0.44 5.82
C GLY A 96 -9.95 1.68 6.14
N VAL A 97 -11.13 1.42 6.72
CA VAL A 97 -12.09 2.40 7.18
C VAL A 97 -12.70 1.97 8.50
N GLY A 98 -12.83 2.91 9.41
CA GLY A 98 -13.45 2.70 10.72
C GLY A 98 -14.47 3.81 11.06
N LYS A 99 -15.36 3.50 12.01
CA LYS A 99 -16.30 4.43 12.61
C LYS A 99 -15.75 4.95 13.94
N ILE A 100 -15.75 6.26 14.15
CA ILE A 100 -15.29 6.87 15.39
C ILE A 100 -16.26 6.52 16.53
N LEU A 101 -15.74 5.84 17.56
CA LEU A 101 -16.42 5.51 18.80
C LEU A 101 -16.10 6.52 19.92
N GLY A 102 -15.00 7.21 19.82
CA GLY A 102 -14.58 8.21 20.79
C GLY A 102 -13.38 9.02 20.30
N VAL A 103 -13.26 10.20 20.84
CA VAL A 103 -12.26 11.20 20.47
C VAL A 103 -11.51 11.63 21.73
N ALA A 104 -10.18 11.68 21.67
CA ALA A 104 -9.36 12.22 22.76
C ALA A 104 -9.69 13.71 22.98
N SER A 105 -9.63 14.18 24.23
CA SER A 105 -10.05 15.54 24.61
C SER A 105 -9.26 16.67 23.96
N ASP A 106 -8.08 16.37 23.43
CA ASP A 106 -7.19 17.30 22.74
C ASP A 106 -7.36 17.29 21.20
N VAL A 107 -8.28 16.47 20.67
CA VAL A 107 -8.63 16.40 19.24
C VAL A 107 -9.93 17.16 18.98
N MET A 108 -9.90 18.16 18.11
CA MET A 108 -11.01 19.10 17.91
C MET A 108 -11.71 18.99 16.56
N ASN A 109 -11.14 18.25 15.61
CA ASN A 109 -11.60 18.24 14.21
C ASN A 109 -12.36 16.98 13.81
N PHE A 110 -12.68 16.11 14.77
CA PHE A 110 -13.47 14.91 14.55
C PHE A 110 -14.56 14.77 15.63
N ILE A 111 -15.64 14.06 15.30
CA ILE A 111 -16.72 13.73 16.22
C ILE A 111 -17.09 12.24 16.14
N GLU A 112 -17.68 11.72 17.21
CA GLU A 112 -18.20 10.36 17.23
C GLU A 112 -19.22 10.11 16.11
N GLY A 113 -19.15 8.91 15.54
CA GLY A 113 -20.04 8.48 14.44
C GLY A 113 -19.51 8.76 13.04
N GLN A 114 -18.52 9.64 12.84
CA GLN A 114 -17.89 9.85 11.54
C GLN A 114 -17.18 8.57 11.07
N LEU A 115 -17.11 8.41 9.74
CA LEU A 115 -16.40 7.34 9.07
C LEU A 115 -15.07 7.88 8.52
N VAL A 116 -13.96 7.22 8.87
CA VAL A 116 -12.63 7.69 8.51
C VAL A 116 -11.79 6.58 7.89
N ALA A 117 -11.12 6.90 6.78
CA ALA A 117 -10.00 6.14 6.25
C ALA A 117 -8.69 6.71 6.80
N PHE A 118 -7.56 6.03 6.54
CA PHE A 118 -6.30 6.38 7.20
C PHE A 118 -5.18 6.51 6.21
N GLU A 119 -4.36 7.53 6.40
CA GLU A 119 -3.02 7.60 5.84
C GLU A 119 -2.10 6.64 6.59
N SER A 120 -1.32 5.84 5.86
CA SER A 120 -0.50 4.78 6.48
C SER A 120 0.81 5.29 7.10
N ILE A 121 1.23 6.53 6.81
CA ILE A 121 2.53 7.06 7.23
C ILE A 121 2.33 8.19 8.25
N TRP A 122 2.60 7.88 9.52
CA TRP A 122 2.70 8.90 10.55
C TRP A 122 3.98 9.72 10.38
N SER A 123 3.89 11.02 10.57
CA SER A 123 5.01 11.96 10.46
C SER A 123 5.10 12.89 11.67
N CYS A 124 6.29 13.38 11.99
CA CYS A 124 6.51 14.23 13.16
C CYS A 124 5.98 15.68 13.02
N GLY A 125 5.63 16.11 11.82
CA GLY A 125 5.08 17.45 11.55
C GLY A 125 6.08 18.61 11.54
N HIS A 126 7.30 18.45 12.11
CA HIS A 126 8.21 19.58 12.37
C HIS A 126 9.61 19.48 11.73
N CYS A 127 10.02 18.32 11.21
CA CYS A 127 11.31 18.21 10.53
C CYS A 127 11.32 18.97 9.19
N GLU A 128 12.48 19.08 8.56
CA GLU A 128 12.63 19.82 7.30
C GLU A 128 11.69 19.29 6.20
N SER A 129 11.60 17.98 6.03
CA SER A 129 10.71 17.37 5.04
C SER A 129 9.24 17.69 5.32
N CYS A 130 8.80 17.58 6.59
CA CYS A 130 7.43 17.92 6.99
C CYS A 130 7.10 19.39 6.73
N ARG A 131 8.01 20.30 7.06
CA ARG A 131 7.82 21.74 6.79
C ARG A 131 7.77 22.09 5.31
N LYS A 132 8.28 21.21 4.44
CA LYS A 132 8.17 21.30 2.97
C LYS A 132 6.94 20.57 2.43
N GLY A 133 6.03 20.07 3.27
CA GLY A 133 4.86 19.27 2.87
C GLY A 133 5.18 17.85 2.40
N ARG A 134 6.41 17.36 2.62
CA ARG A 134 6.86 16.03 2.20
C ARG A 134 6.79 15.05 3.37
N PHE A 135 5.58 14.80 3.88
CA PHE A 135 5.35 14.01 5.09
C PHE A 135 5.85 12.57 4.97
N ASN A 136 5.70 11.95 3.80
CA ASN A 136 6.21 10.61 3.51
C ASN A 136 7.75 10.50 3.52
N GLN A 137 8.47 11.62 3.47
CA GLN A 137 9.93 11.72 3.57
C GLN A 137 10.39 12.18 4.96
N CYS A 138 9.50 12.17 5.96
CA CYS A 138 9.83 12.52 7.33
C CYS A 138 10.97 11.65 7.86
N CYS A 139 11.97 12.25 8.54
CA CYS A 139 13.08 11.49 9.12
C CYS A 139 12.64 10.57 10.28
N ASN A 140 11.47 10.85 10.89
CA ASN A 140 10.85 10.04 11.93
C ASN A 140 9.57 9.37 11.43
N ALA A 141 9.42 9.17 10.12
CA ALA A 141 8.23 8.54 9.56
C ALA A 141 8.07 7.11 10.10
N LYS A 142 6.83 6.77 10.48
CA LYS A 142 6.47 5.44 10.97
C LYS A 142 5.30 4.89 10.15
N LEU A 143 5.42 3.65 9.72
CA LEU A 143 4.40 2.97 8.96
C LEU A 143 3.41 2.27 9.91
N LEU A 144 2.12 2.54 9.71
CA LEU A 144 1.02 1.90 10.39
C LEU A 144 1.04 0.39 10.12
N GLY A 145 0.80 -0.42 11.15
CA GLY A 145 0.87 -1.88 11.04
C GLY A 145 2.28 -2.47 11.01
N MET A 146 3.32 -1.62 11.02
CA MET A 146 4.72 -2.05 10.93
C MET A 146 5.57 -1.48 12.06
N GLU A 147 5.77 -0.15 12.13
CA GLU A 147 6.54 0.52 13.18
C GLU A 147 5.66 1.04 14.31
N ILE A 148 4.38 1.25 14.05
CA ILE A 148 3.32 1.54 15.03
C ILE A 148 2.13 0.60 14.79
N ASP A 149 1.27 0.43 15.78
CA ASP A 149 0.11 -0.46 15.70
C ASP A 149 -0.82 -0.05 14.57
N GLY A 150 -1.33 -1.06 13.86
CA GLY A 150 -2.20 -0.94 12.71
C GLY A 150 -3.67 -1.16 13.04
N ILE A 151 -4.41 -1.62 12.04
CA ILE A 151 -5.87 -1.62 12.03
C ILE A 151 -6.53 -3.00 11.93
N PHE A 152 -5.79 -4.10 11.95
CA PHE A 152 -6.37 -5.45 11.95
C PHE A 152 -6.90 -5.82 13.35
N GLY A 153 -7.97 -5.14 13.74
CA GLY A 153 -8.67 -5.31 15.01
C GLY A 153 -10.14 -4.90 14.90
N ASP A 154 -10.93 -5.28 15.89
CA ASP A 154 -12.33 -4.84 16.00
C ASP A 154 -12.41 -3.39 16.50
N ILE A 155 -11.61 -3.05 17.53
CA ILE A 155 -11.45 -1.70 18.06
C ILE A 155 -9.97 -1.35 18.11
N VAL A 156 -9.61 -0.19 17.56
CA VAL A 156 -8.23 0.32 17.53
C VAL A 156 -8.18 1.78 17.93
N ASP A 157 -7.06 2.20 18.52
CA ASP A 157 -6.78 3.61 18.81
C ASP A 157 -5.70 4.10 17.84
N LEU A 158 -5.99 5.12 17.02
CA LEU A 158 -5.07 5.65 16.00
C LEU A 158 -4.88 7.16 16.14
N PRO A 159 -3.69 7.69 15.78
CA PRO A 159 -3.47 9.14 15.72
C PRO A 159 -4.50 9.83 14.80
N ALA A 160 -5.19 10.85 15.32
CA ALA A 160 -6.17 11.62 14.57
C ALA A 160 -5.55 12.31 13.34
N SER A 161 -4.25 12.58 13.36
CA SER A 161 -3.51 13.16 12.23
C SER A 161 -3.44 12.26 10.99
N LEU A 162 -3.76 10.97 11.11
CA LEU A 162 -3.81 10.02 10.00
C LEU A 162 -5.22 9.89 9.41
N ALA A 163 -6.25 10.38 10.11
CA ALA A 163 -7.64 10.16 9.76
C ALA A 163 -8.10 11.14 8.66
N PHE A 164 -8.85 10.60 7.71
CA PHE A 164 -9.50 11.34 6.63
C PHE A 164 -10.99 10.97 6.59
N ASP A 165 -11.89 11.98 6.62
CA ASP A 165 -13.34 11.76 6.61
C ASP A 165 -13.79 11.18 5.27
N VAL A 166 -14.45 10.03 5.32
CA VAL A 166 -15.01 9.32 4.17
C VAL A 166 -16.51 9.07 4.31
N THR A 167 -17.18 9.83 5.14
CA THR A 167 -18.62 9.65 5.40
C THR A 167 -19.46 9.72 4.12
N GLU A 168 -19.07 10.56 3.15
CA GLU A 168 -19.75 10.70 1.86
C GLU A 168 -19.70 9.41 1.00
N PHE A 169 -18.70 8.53 1.22
CA PHE A 169 -18.56 7.29 0.47
C PHE A 169 -19.74 6.33 0.65
N GLN A 170 -20.47 6.41 1.76
CA GLN A 170 -21.67 5.59 1.99
C GLN A 170 -22.69 5.69 0.85
N ASN A 171 -22.76 6.84 0.19
CA ASN A 171 -23.72 7.12 -0.87
C ASN A 171 -23.14 6.92 -2.28
N SER A 172 -21.88 6.46 -2.39
CA SER A 172 -21.21 6.21 -3.68
C SER A 172 -21.61 4.87 -4.28
N SER A 173 -21.34 4.68 -5.58
CA SER A 173 -21.63 3.44 -6.31
C SER A 173 -20.96 2.19 -5.73
N GLY A 174 -19.76 2.33 -5.17
CA GLY A 174 -19.04 1.23 -4.49
C GLY A 174 -19.30 1.17 -2.99
N GLY A 175 -20.05 2.14 -2.43
CA GLY A 175 -20.31 2.22 -0.99
C GLY A 175 -19.04 2.48 -0.17
N LEU A 176 -19.16 2.34 1.14
CA LEU A 176 -18.08 2.60 2.10
C LEU A 176 -16.83 1.72 1.88
N ILE A 177 -17.00 0.49 1.38
CA ILE A 177 -15.89 -0.43 1.13
C ILE A 177 -14.84 0.14 0.15
N ALA A 178 -15.27 1.03 -0.75
CA ALA A 178 -14.38 1.69 -1.70
C ALA A 178 -13.29 2.53 -1.00
N SER A 179 -13.62 3.15 0.14
CA SER A 179 -12.67 3.98 0.88
C SER A 179 -11.49 3.19 1.48
N ALA A 180 -11.64 1.86 1.66
CA ALA A 180 -10.53 1.00 2.03
C ALA A 180 -9.45 0.86 0.93
N CYS A 181 -9.73 1.33 -0.29
CA CYS A 181 -8.77 1.39 -1.39
C CYS A 181 -8.04 2.74 -1.50
N LEU A 182 -8.34 3.74 -0.65
CA LEU A 182 -7.69 5.06 -0.70
C LEU A 182 -6.18 4.98 -0.46
N GLU A 183 -5.73 4.13 0.47
CA GLU A 183 -4.31 4.00 0.77
C GLU A 183 -3.52 3.49 -0.44
N PRO A 184 -3.83 2.32 -1.04
CA PRO A 184 -3.11 1.86 -2.23
C PRO A 184 -3.32 2.80 -3.44
N ALA A 185 -4.49 3.45 -3.57
CA ALA A 185 -4.73 4.45 -4.61
C ALA A 185 -3.84 5.69 -4.40
N GLY A 186 -3.60 6.11 -3.16
CA GLY A 186 -2.68 7.19 -2.81
C GLY A 186 -1.25 6.90 -3.25
N ALA A 187 -0.77 5.67 -3.04
CA ALA A 187 0.55 5.25 -3.48
C ALA A 187 0.67 5.26 -5.03
N ALA A 188 -0.32 4.75 -5.73
CA ALA A 188 -0.38 4.75 -7.19
C ALA A 188 -0.46 6.19 -7.76
N TYR A 189 -1.29 7.05 -7.14
CA TYR A 189 -1.44 8.44 -7.56
C TYR A 189 -0.16 9.25 -7.36
N LEU A 190 0.51 9.09 -6.21
CA LEU A 190 1.79 9.74 -5.95
C LEU A 190 2.86 9.32 -6.96
N ALA A 191 2.88 8.06 -7.39
CA ALA A 191 3.81 7.59 -8.41
C ALA A 191 3.61 8.31 -9.75
N CYS A 192 2.36 8.48 -10.18
CA CYS A 192 2.01 9.25 -11.37
C CYS A 192 2.45 10.72 -11.25
N LEU A 193 2.23 11.34 -10.09
CA LEU A 193 2.67 12.72 -9.82
C LEU A 193 4.20 12.85 -9.82
N ASN A 194 4.93 11.92 -9.18
CA ASN A 194 6.39 11.91 -9.15
C ASN A 194 6.97 11.65 -10.54
N ALA A 195 6.31 10.84 -11.36
CA ALA A 195 6.63 10.65 -12.78
C ALA A 195 6.34 11.92 -13.61
N LYS A 196 5.64 12.91 -13.06
CA LYS A 196 5.16 14.10 -13.80
C LYS A 196 4.43 13.70 -15.07
N LEU A 197 3.58 12.69 -14.96
CA LEU A 197 2.86 12.11 -16.10
C LEU A 197 2.04 13.19 -16.82
N GLN A 198 2.17 13.24 -18.14
CA GLN A 198 1.48 14.20 -19.01
C GLN A 198 0.46 13.50 -19.90
N PRO A 199 -0.62 14.18 -20.29
CA PRO A 199 -1.53 13.66 -21.31
C PRO A 199 -0.80 13.33 -22.63
N GLY A 200 -1.18 12.21 -23.24
CA GLY A 200 -0.59 11.74 -24.50
C GLY A 200 0.64 10.84 -24.35
N GLU A 201 1.19 10.67 -23.15
CA GLU A 201 2.34 9.80 -22.92
C GLU A 201 1.99 8.30 -22.98
N ARG A 202 3.00 7.48 -23.31
CA ARG A 202 2.94 6.01 -23.35
C ARG A 202 3.52 5.48 -22.05
N VAL A 203 2.73 4.73 -21.30
CA VAL A 203 3.08 4.23 -19.98
C VAL A 203 3.17 2.71 -20.00
N VAL A 204 4.19 2.16 -19.35
CA VAL A 204 4.24 0.74 -18.98
C VAL A 204 4.26 0.59 -17.46
N VAL A 205 3.38 -0.28 -16.95
CA VAL A 205 3.28 -0.64 -15.54
C VAL A 205 3.73 -2.08 -15.37
N LEU A 206 4.71 -2.32 -14.50
CA LEU A 206 5.16 -3.66 -14.15
C LEU A 206 4.42 -4.14 -12.89
N GLY A 207 3.67 -5.24 -13.04
CA GLY A 207 2.84 -5.85 -12.02
C GLY A 207 1.36 -5.50 -12.13
N GLY A 208 0.52 -6.54 -12.09
CA GLY A 208 -0.96 -6.47 -12.09
C GLY A 208 -1.59 -6.66 -10.70
N GLY A 209 -0.84 -6.41 -9.63
CA GLY A 209 -1.37 -6.33 -8.27
C GLY A 209 -2.18 -5.04 -8.03
N PRO A 210 -2.73 -4.82 -6.81
CA PRO A 210 -3.58 -3.66 -6.52
C PRO A 210 -2.96 -2.33 -6.92
N ILE A 211 -1.69 -2.09 -6.57
CA ILE A 211 -0.97 -0.85 -6.91
C ILE A 211 -0.83 -0.68 -8.42
N GLY A 212 -0.43 -1.74 -9.15
CA GLY A 212 -0.25 -1.67 -10.61
C GLY A 212 -1.57 -1.44 -11.34
N LEU A 213 -2.65 -2.12 -10.93
CA LEU A 213 -3.99 -1.90 -11.49
C LEU A 213 -4.49 -0.47 -11.26
N LEU A 214 -4.37 0.04 -10.03
CA LEU A 214 -4.73 1.43 -9.72
C LEU A 214 -3.87 2.42 -10.50
N THR A 215 -2.57 2.13 -10.68
CA THR A 215 -1.69 2.96 -11.52
C THR A 215 -2.15 2.97 -12.98
N ALA A 216 -2.44 1.79 -13.57
CA ALA A 216 -2.92 1.71 -14.94
C ALA A 216 -4.25 2.46 -15.12
N MET A 217 -5.18 2.28 -14.18
CA MET A 217 -6.47 3.00 -14.15
C MET A 217 -6.28 4.52 -14.07
N LEU A 218 -5.41 5.01 -13.18
CA LEU A 218 -5.10 6.44 -13.04
C LEU A 218 -4.44 7.00 -14.31
N CYS A 219 -3.44 6.31 -14.87
CA CYS A 219 -2.79 6.73 -16.10
C CYS A 219 -3.80 6.93 -17.23
N LYS A 220 -4.75 6.00 -17.36
CA LYS A 220 -5.77 6.04 -18.42
C LYS A 220 -6.85 7.10 -18.17
N LEU A 221 -7.44 7.09 -16.97
CA LEU A 221 -8.67 7.83 -16.68
C LEU A 221 -8.42 9.23 -16.11
N ALA A 222 -7.35 9.42 -15.33
CA ALA A 222 -7.08 10.69 -14.65
C ALA A 222 -5.95 11.49 -15.32
N PHE A 223 -4.93 10.83 -15.88
CA PHE A 223 -3.77 11.52 -16.47
C PHE A 223 -3.79 11.56 -17.99
N GLY A 224 -4.72 10.86 -18.65
CA GLY A 224 -4.88 10.94 -20.12
C GLY A 224 -3.72 10.35 -20.93
N ALA A 225 -3.10 9.27 -20.43
CA ALA A 225 -2.08 8.55 -21.18
C ALA A 225 -2.64 8.05 -22.52
N SER A 226 -1.87 8.20 -23.60
CA SER A 226 -2.28 7.75 -24.95
C SER A 226 -2.24 6.23 -25.10
N LYS A 227 -1.34 5.57 -24.36
CA LYS A 227 -1.20 4.11 -24.32
C LYS A 227 -0.77 3.69 -22.92
N VAL A 228 -1.48 2.71 -22.36
CA VAL A 228 -1.13 2.07 -21.10
C VAL A 228 -0.89 0.58 -21.35
N CYS A 229 0.34 0.12 -21.10
CA CYS A 229 0.70 -1.29 -21.11
C CYS A 229 0.91 -1.80 -19.70
N LEU A 230 0.58 -3.06 -19.44
CA LEU A 230 0.79 -3.70 -18.15
C LEU A 230 1.49 -5.04 -18.35
N VAL A 231 2.49 -5.33 -17.53
CA VAL A 231 3.25 -6.60 -17.57
C VAL A 231 2.95 -7.38 -16.29
N GLU A 232 2.40 -8.59 -16.44
CA GLU A 232 1.99 -9.43 -15.31
C GLU A 232 2.10 -10.92 -15.69
N PRO A 233 2.74 -11.77 -14.89
CA PRO A 233 2.87 -13.20 -15.19
C PRO A 233 1.55 -13.98 -15.07
N LEU A 234 0.62 -13.59 -14.15
CA LEU A 234 -0.61 -14.31 -13.89
C LEU A 234 -1.70 -13.97 -14.90
N ASP A 235 -2.21 -14.98 -15.59
CA ASP A 235 -3.19 -14.80 -16.66
C ASP A 235 -4.48 -14.12 -16.18
N PHE A 236 -5.04 -14.56 -15.03
CA PHE A 236 -6.25 -13.93 -14.51
C PHE A 236 -6.08 -12.43 -14.22
N ARG A 237 -4.88 -12.00 -13.78
CA ARG A 237 -4.60 -10.56 -13.55
C ARG A 237 -4.43 -9.80 -14.84
N ARG A 238 -3.83 -10.41 -15.88
CA ARG A 238 -3.78 -9.79 -17.21
C ARG A 238 -5.18 -9.60 -17.79
N GLN A 239 -6.01 -10.64 -17.71
CA GLN A 239 -7.41 -10.55 -18.16
C GLN A 239 -8.17 -9.46 -17.40
N PHE A 240 -8.00 -9.40 -16.08
CA PHE A 240 -8.63 -8.35 -15.27
C PHE A 240 -8.11 -6.95 -15.60
N ALA A 241 -6.80 -6.80 -15.81
CA ALA A 241 -6.16 -5.52 -16.15
C ALA A 241 -6.54 -5.01 -17.55
N SER A 242 -6.98 -5.86 -18.47
CA SER A 242 -7.35 -5.50 -19.84
C SER A 242 -8.51 -4.49 -19.93
N GLU A 243 -9.20 -4.25 -18.82
CA GLU A 243 -10.22 -3.20 -18.74
C GLU A 243 -9.60 -1.78 -18.71
N TRP A 244 -8.39 -1.64 -18.16
CA TRP A 244 -7.72 -0.36 -17.96
C TRP A 244 -6.40 -0.21 -18.70
N ALA A 245 -5.81 -1.31 -19.16
CA ALA A 245 -4.61 -1.30 -19.99
C ALA A 245 -4.97 -1.61 -21.44
N ASP A 246 -4.34 -0.90 -22.38
CA ASP A 246 -4.55 -1.13 -23.83
C ASP A 246 -3.92 -2.44 -24.29
N VAL A 247 -2.81 -2.85 -23.61
CA VAL A 247 -2.13 -4.13 -23.85
C VAL A 247 -1.64 -4.70 -22.52
N CYS A 248 -1.87 -5.98 -22.31
CA CYS A 248 -1.32 -6.73 -21.19
C CYS A 248 -0.35 -7.79 -21.73
N PHE A 249 0.86 -7.80 -21.18
CA PHE A 249 1.94 -8.68 -21.60
C PHE A 249 2.32 -9.68 -20.49
N THR A 250 2.82 -10.85 -20.89
CA THR A 250 3.79 -11.60 -20.08
C THR A 250 5.15 -10.89 -20.17
N GLU A 251 6.12 -11.31 -19.35
CA GLU A 251 7.48 -10.76 -19.41
C GLU A 251 8.13 -10.99 -20.77
N ASP A 252 8.05 -12.22 -21.31
CA ASP A 252 8.63 -12.59 -22.61
C ASP A 252 8.00 -11.79 -23.76
N GLU A 253 6.69 -11.64 -23.78
CA GLU A 253 5.99 -10.83 -24.78
C GLU A 253 6.43 -9.37 -24.71
N PHE A 254 6.54 -8.82 -23.50
CA PHE A 254 7.01 -7.44 -23.31
C PHE A 254 8.45 -7.26 -23.79
N LEU A 255 9.34 -8.19 -23.49
CA LEU A 255 10.73 -8.10 -23.94
C LEU A 255 10.87 -8.18 -25.47
N CYS A 256 10.02 -8.95 -26.14
CA CYS A 256 9.97 -9.07 -27.60
C CYS A 256 9.25 -7.89 -28.31
N ASP A 257 8.36 -7.16 -27.59
CA ASP A 257 7.64 -6.02 -28.16
C ASP A 257 8.59 -4.88 -28.53
N SER A 258 8.31 -4.17 -29.62
CA SER A 258 9.15 -3.08 -30.13
C SER A 258 8.68 -1.69 -29.68
N SER A 259 7.65 -1.59 -28.87
CA SER A 259 7.13 -0.30 -28.40
C SER A 259 8.13 0.44 -27.52
N GLU A 260 8.15 1.76 -27.64
CA GLU A 260 8.86 2.65 -26.74
C GLU A 260 7.89 3.30 -25.76
N PHE A 261 8.39 3.62 -24.55
CA PHE A 261 7.61 4.18 -23.47
C PHE A 261 8.23 5.46 -22.89
N ASP A 262 7.38 6.37 -22.48
CA ASP A 262 7.77 7.66 -21.89
C ASP A 262 7.84 7.56 -20.37
N VAL A 263 7.07 6.66 -19.79
CA VAL A 263 7.03 6.38 -18.34
C VAL A 263 6.98 4.87 -18.07
N LEU A 264 7.81 4.41 -17.14
CA LEU A 264 7.72 3.09 -16.54
C LEU A 264 7.44 3.23 -15.05
N ILE A 265 6.46 2.49 -14.54
CA ILE A 265 6.14 2.40 -13.11
C ILE A 265 6.29 0.94 -12.65
N ASP A 266 7.27 0.68 -11.78
CA ASP A 266 7.43 -0.64 -11.17
C ASP A 266 6.61 -0.77 -9.89
N ALA A 267 5.55 -1.57 -9.96
CA ALA A 267 4.67 -1.94 -8.86
C ALA A 267 4.83 -3.41 -8.41
N ALA A 268 5.84 -4.12 -8.93
CA ALA A 268 6.11 -5.53 -8.64
C ALA A 268 7.44 -5.77 -7.92
N GLY A 269 8.37 -4.81 -7.97
CA GLY A 269 9.75 -5.00 -7.54
C GLY A 269 10.55 -5.88 -8.52
N ALA A 270 10.19 -5.86 -9.81
CA ALA A 270 10.80 -6.68 -10.85
C ALA A 270 12.10 -6.05 -11.37
N MET A 271 13.13 -5.96 -10.50
CA MET A 271 14.35 -5.19 -10.79
C MET A 271 15.09 -5.63 -12.06
N ASP A 272 15.10 -6.93 -12.37
CA ASP A 272 15.73 -7.46 -13.60
C ASP A 272 14.94 -7.00 -14.83
N LEU A 273 13.60 -7.00 -14.75
CA LEU A 273 12.74 -6.52 -15.83
C LEU A 273 12.83 -4.99 -15.98
N VAL A 274 12.94 -4.24 -14.88
CA VAL A 274 13.21 -2.79 -14.92
C VAL A 274 14.51 -2.52 -15.67
N ALA A 275 15.60 -3.25 -15.34
CA ALA A 275 16.88 -3.10 -16.01
C ALA A 275 16.80 -3.42 -17.51
N ALA A 276 16.12 -4.52 -17.88
CA ALA A 276 15.91 -4.90 -19.28
C ALA A 276 15.05 -3.88 -20.04
N ALA A 277 14.06 -3.26 -19.38
CA ALA A 277 13.16 -2.29 -20.01
C ALA A 277 13.83 -0.94 -20.35
N ILE A 278 15.00 -0.61 -19.81
CA ILE A 278 15.70 0.66 -20.08
C ILE A 278 15.91 0.90 -21.58
N ILE A 279 16.15 -0.15 -22.36
CA ILE A 279 16.32 -0.03 -23.83
C ILE A 279 15.05 0.42 -24.56
N LYS A 280 13.89 0.21 -23.94
CA LYS A 280 12.56 0.57 -24.48
C LYS A 280 12.11 1.98 -24.06
N MET A 281 12.91 2.65 -23.23
CA MET A 281 12.55 3.98 -22.76
C MET A 281 12.94 5.05 -23.77
N SER A 282 12.01 5.94 -24.09
CA SER A 282 12.22 7.07 -24.99
C SER A 282 13.15 8.13 -24.37
N SER A 283 13.58 9.10 -25.17
CA SER A 283 14.37 10.24 -24.66
C SER A 283 13.54 11.09 -23.69
N GLY A 284 14.12 11.42 -22.54
CA GLY A 284 13.44 12.14 -21.45
C GLY A 284 12.53 11.27 -20.58
N ALA A 285 12.56 9.95 -20.76
CA ALA A 285 11.70 9.01 -20.03
C ALA A 285 11.98 8.99 -18.51
N ARG A 286 10.98 8.54 -17.76
CA ARG A 286 11.03 8.44 -16.29
C ARG A 286 10.68 7.02 -15.84
N VAL A 287 11.49 6.49 -14.94
CA VAL A 287 11.33 5.15 -14.35
C VAL A 287 11.07 5.29 -12.86
N GLY A 288 9.86 4.97 -12.42
CA GLY A 288 9.42 5.03 -11.03
C GLY A 288 9.47 3.67 -10.34
N LEU A 289 10.11 3.59 -9.18
CA LEU A 289 10.23 2.39 -8.35
C LEU A 289 9.36 2.53 -7.12
N LEU A 290 8.33 1.69 -6.96
CA LEU A 290 7.38 1.71 -5.85
C LEU A 290 7.51 0.47 -4.98
N ALA A 291 7.58 -0.70 -5.60
CA ALA A 291 7.57 -1.96 -4.88
C ALA A 291 8.92 -2.25 -4.21
N ARG A 292 8.86 -2.84 -3.02
CA ARG A 292 10.03 -3.23 -2.22
C ARG A 292 10.19 -4.74 -2.25
N ASN A 293 11.38 -5.22 -2.60
CA ASN A 293 11.72 -6.65 -2.54
C ASN A 293 13.11 -6.92 -1.95
N GLY A 294 13.83 -5.86 -1.53
CA GLY A 294 15.20 -5.96 -0.99
C GLY A 294 16.28 -6.28 -2.03
N ARG A 295 15.93 -6.40 -3.33
CA ARG A 295 16.91 -6.70 -4.40
C ARG A 295 17.56 -5.43 -4.93
N GLY A 296 18.77 -5.56 -5.46
CA GLY A 296 19.48 -4.49 -6.16
C GLY A 296 18.99 -4.31 -7.59
N LEU A 297 19.02 -3.08 -8.08
CA LEU A 297 18.85 -2.77 -9.51
C LEU A 297 20.23 -2.72 -10.17
N MET A 298 20.51 -3.65 -11.10
CA MET A 298 21.77 -3.72 -11.85
C MET A 298 21.54 -3.18 -13.26
N LEU A 299 22.25 -2.13 -13.62
CA LEU A 299 22.10 -1.43 -14.91
C LEU A 299 23.35 -1.60 -15.78
N ASP A 300 23.26 -2.41 -16.82
CA ASP A 300 24.35 -2.62 -17.80
C ASP A 300 24.41 -1.52 -18.86
N LYS A 301 23.31 -0.78 -19.04
CA LYS A 301 23.15 0.20 -20.12
C LYS A 301 23.15 1.64 -19.60
N VAL A 302 24.10 1.97 -18.71
CA VAL A 302 24.17 3.31 -18.09
C VAL A 302 24.30 4.42 -19.13
N ASP A 303 25.01 4.18 -20.24
CA ASP A 303 25.15 5.16 -21.32
C ASP A 303 23.81 5.56 -21.97
N LEU A 304 22.79 4.67 -21.93
CA LEU A 304 21.45 5.01 -22.41
C LEU A 304 20.77 6.02 -21.49
N LEU A 305 21.00 5.94 -20.16
CA LEU A 305 20.46 6.92 -19.21
C LEU A 305 20.98 8.32 -19.55
N ILE A 306 22.27 8.41 -19.86
CA ILE A 306 22.93 9.68 -20.21
C ILE A 306 22.44 10.16 -21.56
N THR A 307 22.54 9.31 -22.61
CA THR A 307 22.23 9.67 -23.99
C THR A 307 20.76 10.06 -24.18
N ARG A 308 19.85 9.36 -23.51
CA ARG A 308 18.40 9.59 -23.58
C ARG A 308 17.86 10.47 -22.46
N ASN A 309 18.71 10.95 -21.55
CA ASN A 309 18.29 11.73 -20.37
C ASN A 309 17.18 11.04 -19.56
N ILE A 310 17.34 9.73 -19.31
CA ILE A 310 16.36 8.94 -18.54
C ILE A 310 16.56 9.19 -17.06
N SER A 311 15.48 9.46 -16.33
CA SER A 311 15.48 9.63 -14.86
C SER A 311 14.91 8.39 -14.17
N ILE A 312 15.57 7.93 -13.10
CA ILE A 312 15.05 6.88 -12.22
C ILE A 312 14.76 7.53 -10.86
N PHE A 313 13.56 7.28 -10.31
CA PHE A 313 13.15 7.85 -9.02
C PHE A 313 12.41 6.80 -8.16
N GLY A 314 12.49 6.96 -6.82
CA GLY A 314 11.70 6.21 -5.87
C GLY A 314 10.41 6.95 -5.53
N SER A 315 9.31 6.20 -5.30
CA SER A 315 8.05 6.74 -4.79
C SER A 315 7.64 5.95 -3.55
N ARG A 316 7.47 6.64 -2.41
CA ARG A 316 7.16 6.01 -1.12
C ARG A 316 5.77 6.41 -0.64
N GLY A 317 4.89 5.42 -0.48
CA GLY A 317 3.57 5.60 0.13
C GLY A 317 2.76 6.70 -0.57
N HIS A 318 2.14 7.56 0.23
CA HIS A 318 1.35 8.70 -0.24
C HIS A 318 1.72 9.98 0.50
N LEU A 319 1.19 11.12 0.06
CA LEU A 319 1.30 12.42 0.71
C LEU A 319 -0.05 12.87 1.25
N GLY A 320 -0.07 13.65 2.32
CA GLY A 320 -1.27 14.37 2.77
C GLY A 320 -1.86 15.25 1.67
N GLY A 321 -3.18 15.30 1.60
CA GLY A 321 -3.93 16.00 0.56
C GLY A 321 -4.23 15.20 -0.71
N LEU A 322 -3.65 14.00 -0.87
CA LEU A 322 -3.97 13.15 -2.02
C LEU A 322 -5.33 12.45 -1.86
N TYR A 323 -5.77 12.17 -0.65
CA TYR A 323 -7.06 11.53 -0.42
C TYR A 323 -8.22 12.45 -0.81
N GLU A 324 -8.10 13.77 -0.62
CA GLU A 324 -9.08 14.74 -1.10
C GLU A 324 -9.22 14.71 -2.62
N GLN A 325 -8.09 14.60 -3.34
CA GLN A 325 -8.10 14.53 -4.81
C GLN A 325 -8.69 13.21 -5.31
N LEU A 326 -8.26 12.09 -4.71
CA LEU A 326 -8.76 10.75 -5.04
C LEU A 326 -10.26 10.61 -4.74
N SER A 327 -10.72 11.16 -3.60
CA SER A 327 -12.13 11.16 -3.23
C SER A 327 -12.96 11.92 -4.26
N ARG A 328 -12.53 13.11 -4.71
CA ARG A 328 -13.21 13.86 -5.77
C ARG A 328 -13.26 13.08 -7.09
N LEU A 329 -12.15 12.46 -7.50
CA LEU A 329 -12.11 11.62 -8.70
C LEU A 329 -13.03 10.40 -8.58
N TYR A 330 -13.04 9.77 -7.42
CA TYR A 330 -13.92 8.62 -7.17
C TYR A 330 -15.40 9.00 -7.14
N LEU A 331 -15.77 10.01 -6.35
CA LEU A 331 -17.17 10.44 -6.19
C LEU A 331 -17.74 11.04 -7.48
N SER A 332 -16.91 11.63 -8.35
CA SER A 332 -17.31 12.06 -9.70
C SER A 332 -17.48 10.90 -10.71
N GLY A 333 -17.14 9.66 -10.33
CA GLY A 333 -17.19 8.50 -11.22
C GLY A 333 -16.01 8.36 -12.18
N GLN A 334 -15.02 9.27 -12.14
CA GLN A 334 -13.86 9.24 -13.05
C GLN A 334 -12.83 8.17 -12.66
N PHE A 335 -12.75 7.78 -11.39
CA PHE A 335 -11.78 6.81 -10.89
C PHE A 335 -12.45 5.74 -10.03
N PRO A 336 -13.01 4.66 -10.62
CA PRO A 336 -13.75 3.63 -9.91
C PRO A 336 -12.84 2.65 -9.16
N MET A 337 -12.02 3.13 -8.20
CA MET A 337 -10.99 2.36 -7.51
C MET A 337 -11.51 1.09 -6.80
N HIS A 338 -12.79 1.06 -6.39
CA HIS A 338 -13.41 -0.12 -5.78
C HIS A 338 -13.46 -1.34 -6.72
N ARG A 339 -13.35 -1.16 -8.02
CA ARG A 339 -13.43 -2.24 -9.01
C ARG A 339 -12.26 -3.20 -8.96
N ILE A 340 -11.17 -2.85 -8.27
CA ILE A 340 -10.07 -3.79 -8.00
C ILE A 340 -10.42 -4.83 -6.93
N ILE A 341 -11.48 -4.61 -6.13
CA ILE A 341 -11.91 -5.54 -5.08
C ILE A 341 -12.54 -6.77 -5.73
N THR A 342 -11.87 -7.91 -5.62
CA THR A 342 -12.32 -9.16 -6.22
C THR A 342 -12.85 -10.15 -5.18
N LYS A 343 -12.56 -9.93 -3.90
CA LYS A 343 -13.05 -10.77 -2.81
C LYS A 343 -13.31 -9.96 -1.55
N VAL A 344 -14.41 -10.29 -0.86
CA VAL A 344 -14.72 -9.80 0.48
C VAL A 344 -14.78 -11.02 1.41
N ILE A 345 -14.08 -10.93 2.54
CA ILE A 345 -14.03 -11.93 3.63
C ILE A 345 -14.58 -11.29 4.90
N ASN A 346 -14.80 -12.07 5.97
CA ASN A 346 -15.50 -11.59 7.15
C ASN A 346 -14.79 -12.00 8.45
N GLY A 347 -14.61 -11.02 9.34
CA GLY A 347 -14.09 -11.23 10.67
C GLY A 347 -12.59 -11.48 10.76
N LEU A 348 -12.05 -11.37 11.97
CA LEU A 348 -10.60 -11.47 12.21
C LEU A 348 -10.05 -12.89 11.99
N ASP A 349 -10.86 -13.92 12.19
CA ASP A 349 -10.42 -15.31 12.01
C ASP A 349 -10.16 -15.61 10.52
N GLU A 350 -11.09 -15.25 9.63
CA GLU A 350 -10.92 -15.43 8.19
C GLU A 350 -9.80 -14.51 7.65
N LEU A 351 -9.65 -13.29 8.21
CA LEU A 351 -8.55 -12.40 7.89
C LEU A 351 -7.20 -13.03 8.23
N LEU A 352 -7.07 -13.61 9.43
CA LEU A 352 -5.85 -14.30 9.86
C LEU A 352 -5.52 -15.48 8.96
N GLU A 353 -6.51 -16.32 8.62
CA GLU A 353 -6.33 -17.45 7.70
C GLU A 353 -5.76 -17.01 6.35
N HIS A 354 -6.26 -15.91 5.76
CA HIS A 354 -5.80 -15.40 4.48
C HIS A 354 -4.41 -14.74 4.52
N ILE A 355 -3.94 -14.30 5.70
CA ILE A 355 -2.56 -13.81 5.88
C ILE A 355 -1.61 -15.01 6.06
N VAL A 356 -2.02 -16.05 6.78
CA VAL A 356 -1.21 -17.26 7.02
C VAL A 356 -1.08 -18.09 5.74
N ASP A 357 -2.16 -18.27 4.98
CA ASP A 357 -2.15 -18.89 3.65
C ASP A 357 -2.52 -17.85 2.58
N PRO A 358 -1.53 -17.13 2.05
CA PRO A 358 -1.78 -16.02 1.14
C PRO A 358 -2.10 -16.43 -0.30
N GLN A 359 -2.19 -17.72 -0.64
CA GLN A 359 -2.41 -18.16 -2.01
C GLN A 359 -3.71 -17.58 -2.60
N VAL A 360 -4.78 -17.57 -1.82
CA VAL A 360 -6.06 -16.97 -2.24
C VAL A 360 -5.90 -15.48 -2.54
N VAL A 361 -5.12 -14.75 -1.74
CA VAL A 361 -4.89 -13.32 -1.92
C VAL A 361 -3.99 -13.05 -3.12
N THR A 362 -2.88 -13.80 -3.24
CA THR A 362 -1.81 -13.49 -4.20
C THR A 362 -2.01 -14.12 -5.58
N GLN A 363 -2.64 -15.31 -5.64
CA GLN A 363 -2.73 -16.12 -6.85
C GLN A 363 -4.14 -16.15 -7.47
N GLN A 364 -5.19 -15.74 -6.73
CA GLN A 364 -6.56 -15.85 -7.19
C GLN A 364 -7.34 -14.55 -7.17
N ASN A 365 -6.80 -13.51 -6.53
CA ASN A 365 -7.47 -12.22 -6.36
C ASN A 365 -6.57 -11.03 -6.68
N CYS A 366 -7.20 -9.89 -7.00
CA CYS A 366 -6.53 -8.61 -7.13
C CYS A 366 -6.47 -7.91 -5.78
N LYS A 367 -7.63 -7.54 -5.22
CA LYS A 367 -7.73 -6.95 -3.87
C LYS A 367 -8.72 -7.74 -3.02
N VAL A 368 -8.26 -8.09 -1.81
CA VAL A 368 -9.11 -8.73 -0.78
C VAL A 368 -9.38 -7.72 0.31
N ILE A 369 -10.64 -7.52 0.64
CA ILE A 369 -11.10 -6.67 1.76
C ILE A 369 -11.80 -7.55 2.78
N CYS A 370 -11.49 -7.34 4.05
CA CYS A 370 -12.19 -7.98 5.16
C CYS A 370 -13.22 -7.03 5.76
N ARG A 371 -14.46 -7.49 5.94
CA ARG A 371 -15.46 -6.84 6.76
C ARG A 371 -15.24 -7.28 8.21
N ILE A 372 -14.92 -6.35 9.09
CA ILE A 372 -14.66 -6.61 10.52
C ILE A 372 -15.95 -6.58 11.34
N THR A 373 -16.79 -5.56 11.08
CA THR A 373 -18.09 -5.41 11.75
C THR A 373 -19.19 -5.12 10.74
N GLU A 374 -20.46 -5.44 11.11
CA GLU A 374 -21.65 -5.12 10.31
C GLU A 374 -21.98 -3.63 10.30
#